data_cd1e2ce8b50ebb23a7059f9c375da9c4
#
_entry.id   cd1e2ce8b50ebb23a7059f9c375da9c4
#
_cell.length_a   1.000
_cell.length_b   1.000
_cell.length_c   1.000
_cell.angle_alpha   90.00
_cell.angle_beta   90.00
_cell.angle_gamma   90.00
#
_symmetry.space_group_name_H-M   'P 1'
#
loop_
_entity.id
_entity.type
_entity.pdbx_description
1 polymer ?
#
loop_
_entity_poly.entity_id
_entity_poly.type
_entity_poly.pdbx_seq_one_letter_code
_entity_poly.pdbx_strand_id
1 'polypeptide(L)'
;MKAYQMKIAIKNSHPPIWRRFIVPAGLSFSQLSIVLNGVMGWCGYHLFKFEFYHLRLNIKEKYEDFIGLGEEEQLEASETIIDPFMEQEDWFSYIYDFGDYWEHRVTIEKVIEDYGPSYPVVLKYKGETPFEDCGGIYRYYDLQEILKDPSHPEHENMKAWTEGHFTRDYDLNEVNESLKRMALEKKKSKPMLQNEIYEE
;
A
#
# COMPACT_ATOMS: atom_id res chain seq x y z
N MET A 1 1.63 7.33 21.42
CA MET A 1 2.54 7.73 20.31
C MET A 1 1.75 8.44 19.22
N LYS A 2 2.38 9.32 18.44
CA LYS A 2 1.76 9.98 17.29
C LYS A 2 1.42 8.97 16.19
N ALA A 3 0.31 9.17 15.51
CA ALA A 3 -0.14 8.33 14.40
C ALA A 3 -1.01 9.15 13.42
N TYR A 4 -1.26 8.59 12.23
CA TYR A 4 -2.07 9.23 11.18
C TYR A 4 -3.23 8.32 10.81
N GLN A 5 -4.46 8.84 10.88
CA GLN A 5 -5.60 8.16 10.28
C GLN A 5 -5.71 8.57 8.83
N MET A 6 -5.75 7.58 7.95
CA MET A 6 -5.78 7.75 6.51
C MET A 6 -6.90 6.94 5.88
N LYS A 7 -7.26 7.34 4.66
CA LYS A 7 -8.15 6.58 3.79
C LYS A 7 -7.46 6.39 2.43
N ILE A 8 -7.17 5.13 2.07
CA ILE A 8 -6.74 4.76 0.71
C ILE A 8 -7.94 4.33 -0.11
N ALA A 9 -8.06 4.80 -1.34
CA ALA A 9 -9.11 4.44 -2.28
C ALA A 9 -8.53 4.24 -3.68
N ILE A 10 -8.90 3.14 -4.35
CA ILE A 10 -8.52 2.90 -5.74
C ILE A 10 -9.28 3.89 -6.63
N LYS A 11 -8.54 4.64 -7.46
CA LYS A 11 -9.13 5.56 -8.43
C LYS A 11 -9.95 4.81 -9.46
N ASN A 12 -11.02 5.43 -9.91
CA ASN A 12 -11.95 4.87 -10.91
C ASN A 12 -12.65 3.57 -10.48
N SER A 13 -12.63 3.21 -9.20
CA SER A 13 -13.37 2.05 -8.71
C SER A 13 -14.87 2.36 -8.56
N HIS A 14 -15.74 1.53 -9.16
CA HIS A 14 -17.21 1.61 -9.09
C HIS A 14 -17.84 0.21 -8.96
N PRO A 15 -18.40 -0.18 -7.79
CA PRO A 15 -18.48 0.59 -6.54
C PRO A 15 -17.11 0.91 -5.95
N PRO A 16 -16.99 1.97 -5.14
CA PRO A 16 -15.70 2.38 -4.60
C PRO A 16 -15.04 1.30 -3.73
N ILE A 17 -13.76 1.02 -3.98
CA ILE A 17 -12.91 0.13 -3.20
C ILE A 17 -11.98 1.00 -2.36
N TRP A 18 -12.10 0.91 -1.03
CA TRP A 18 -11.31 1.74 -0.13
C TRP A 18 -11.12 1.10 1.24
N ARG A 19 -10.07 1.55 1.96
CA ARG A 19 -9.73 1.18 3.33
C ARG A 19 -9.48 2.44 4.16
N ARG A 20 -9.99 2.48 5.39
CA ARG A 20 -9.63 3.49 6.40
C ARG A 20 -8.80 2.83 7.48
N PHE A 21 -7.65 3.38 7.78
CA PHE A 21 -6.67 2.78 8.65
C PHE A 21 -5.91 3.82 9.45
N ILE A 22 -5.22 3.37 10.50
CA ILE A 22 -4.28 4.18 11.28
C ILE A 22 -2.90 3.60 11.07
N VAL A 23 -1.91 4.46 10.92
CA VAL A 23 -0.50 4.11 10.82
C VAL A 23 0.30 4.89 11.86
N PRO A 24 1.23 4.26 12.61
CA PRO A 24 2.13 4.96 13.52
C PRO A 24 3.02 5.96 12.76
N ALA A 25 3.38 7.07 13.40
CA ALA A 25 4.38 8.02 12.93
C ALA A 25 5.79 7.40 12.89
N GLY A 26 6.73 8.07 12.21
CA GLY A 26 8.14 7.67 12.16
C GLY A 26 8.45 6.57 11.15
N LEU A 27 7.54 6.24 10.23
CA LEU A 27 7.80 5.31 9.14
C LEU A 27 8.50 6.02 7.97
N SER A 28 9.33 5.28 7.21
CA SER A 28 9.75 5.71 5.88
C SER A 28 8.63 5.45 4.85
N PHE A 29 8.73 6.07 3.66
CA PHE A 29 7.79 5.79 2.58
C PHE A 29 7.86 4.35 2.07
N SER A 30 9.03 3.70 2.07
CA SER A 30 9.12 2.25 1.79
C SER A 30 8.33 1.44 2.81
N GLN A 31 8.39 1.82 4.08
CA GLN A 31 7.59 1.16 5.12
C GLN A 31 6.10 1.44 4.97
N LEU A 32 5.73 2.66 4.59
CA LEU A 32 4.34 3.00 4.29
C LEU A 32 3.83 2.19 3.10
N SER A 33 4.60 2.01 2.03
CA SER A 33 4.22 1.16 0.88
C SER A 33 3.88 -0.27 1.32
N ILE A 34 4.73 -0.88 2.16
CA ILE A 34 4.47 -2.22 2.73
C ILE A 34 3.14 -2.23 3.52
N VAL A 35 2.88 -1.19 4.31
CA VAL A 35 1.62 -1.06 5.06
C VAL A 35 0.44 -0.91 4.12
N LEU A 36 0.54 -0.07 3.07
CA LEU A 36 -0.55 0.15 2.11
C LEU A 36 -0.91 -1.12 1.35
N ASN A 37 0.09 -1.90 0.92
CA ASN A 37 -0.15 -3.20 0.30
C ASN A 37 -0.84 -4.17 1.26
N GLY A 38 -0.37 -4.29 2.51
CA GLY A 38 -1.03 -5.09 3.53
C GLY A 38 -2.46 -4.63 3.84
N VAL A 39 -2.69 -3.31 3.90
CA VAL A 39 -4.02 -2.70 4.08
C VAL A 39 -4.94 -3.01 2.90
N MET A 40 -4.43 -3.03 1.67
CA MET A 40 -5.19 -3.41 0.48
C MET A 40 -5.40 -4.92 0.36
N GLY A 41 -4.56 -5.74 0.98
CA GLY A 41 -4.59 -7.20 0.89
C GLY A 41 -3.71 -7.74 -0.26
N TRP A 42 -2.75 -6.95 -0.71
CA TRP A 42 -1.78 -7.31 -1.76
C TRP A 42 -0.46 -7.81 -1.19
N CYS A 43 0.29 -8.54 -2.02
CA CYS A 43 1.57 -9.15 -1.64
C CYS A 43 2.75 -8.17 -1.64
N GLY A 44 2.67 -7.09 -2.44
CA GLY A 44 3.68 -6.04 -2.46
C GLY A 44 4.95 -6.40 -3.24
N TYR A 45 4.84 -7.17 -4.33
CA TYR A 45 5.99 -7.59 -5.15
C TYR A 45 6.40 -6.58 -6.22
N HIS A 46 5.53 -5.61 -6.53
CA HIS A 46 5.72 -4.68 -7.63
C HIS A 46 6.31 -3.35 -7.18
N LEU A 47 6.78 -2.60 -8.16
CA LEU A 47 7.32 -1.25 -7.97
C LEU A 47 6.21 -0.28 -7.54
N PHE A 48 6.61 0.76 -6.86
CA PHE A 48 5.68 1.78 -6.38
C PHE A 48 6.29 3.18 -6.46
N LYS A 49 5.40 4.18 -6.40
CA LYS A 49 5.76 5.59 -6.16
C LYS A 49 4.66 6.32 -5.40
N PHE A 50 5.06 7.37 -4.73
CA PHE A 50 4.17 8.36 -4.14
C PHE A 50 4.30 9.67 -4.92
N GLU A 51 3.19 10.33 -5.21
CA GLU A 51 3.17 11.62 -5.92
C GLU A 51 2.47 12.68 -5.06
N PHE A 52 3.18 13.76 -4.80
CA PHE A 52 2.69 14.96 -4.13
C PHE A 52 2.57 16.08 -5.16
N TYR A 53 1.38 16.23 -5.75
CA TYR A 53 1.15 17.15 -6.88
C TYR A 53 1.48 18.60 -6.57
N HIS A 54 1.10 19.10 -5.37
CA HIS A 54 1.37 20.48 -4.98
C HIS A 54 2.85 20.78 -4.83
N LEU A 55 3.64 19.77 -4.46
CA LEU A 55 5.08 19.88 -4.27
C LEU A 55 5.87 19.57 -5.55
N ARG A 56 5.24 19.06 -6.60
CA ARG A 56 5.89 18.46 -7.79
C ARG A 56 6.94 17.44 -7.42
N LEU A 57 6.62 16.61 -6.42
CA LEU A 57 7.56 15.68 -5.79
C LEU A 57 7.11 14.25 -6.00
N ASN A 58 8.05 13.41 -6.41
CA ASN A 58 7.91 11.96 -6.45
C ASN A 58 8.80 11.31 -5.38
N ILE A 59 8.27 10.33 -4.66
CA ILE A 59 9.01 9.52 -3.70
C ILE A 59 8.92 8.06 -4.13
N LYS A 60 10.05 7.43 -4.41
CA LYS A 60 10.14 6.04 -4.88
C LYS A 60 11.45 5.39 -4.43
N GLU A 61 11.57 4.07 -4.59
CA GLU A 61 12.86 3.38 -4.44
C GLU A 61 13.84 3.78 -5.55
N LYS A 62 15.13 3.78 -5.25
CA LYS A 62 16.18 3.90 -6.26
C LYS A 62 16.28 2.59 -7.05
N TYR A 63 16.06 2.68 -8.36
CA TYR A 63 16.32 1.60 -9.29
C TYR A 63 17.48 2.01 -10.18
N GLU A 64 18.52 1.19 -10.27
CA GLU A 64 19.76 1.49 -11.01
C GLU A 64 19.52 1.81 -12.49
N ASP A 65 18.42 1.31 -13.09
CA ASP A 65 18.11 1.46 -14.52
C ASP A 65 17.11 2.58 -14.83
N PHE A 66 16.56 3.28 -13.83
CA PHE A 66 15.56 4.35 -14.03
C PHE A 66 16.10 5.72 -13.61
N ILE A 67 17.01 6.27 -14.42
CA ILE A 67 17.30 7.71 -14.37
C ILE A 67 16.13 8.41 -15.08
N GLY A 68 15.16 8.87 -14.30
CA GLY A 68 14.00 9.57 -14.82
C GLY A 68 14.42 10.87 -15.51
N LEU A 69 14.08 10.98 -16.79
CA LEU A 69 14.16 12.21 -17.58
C LEU A 69 12.97 13.13 -17.22
N GLY A 70 12.83 13.53 -15.97
CA GLY A 70 11.73 14.38 -15.52
C GLY A 70 12.22 15.58 -14.72
N GLU A 71 11.53 16.73 -14.87
CA GLU A 71 11.81 17.97 -14.15
C GLU A 71 11.30 17.94 -12.69
N GLU A 72 10.70 16.83 -12.24
CA GLU A 72 10.14 16.70 -10.90
C GLU A 72 11.21 16.25 -9.90
N GLU A 73 11.18 16.84 -8.71
CA GLU A 73 12.04 16.45 -7.62
C GLU A 73 11.75 15.00 -7.20
N GLN A 74 12.82 14.23 -6.93
CA GLN A 74 12.72 12.83 -6.52
C GLN A 74 13.43 12.61 -5.19
N LEU A 75 12.73 11.96 -4.25
CA LEU A 75 13.29 11.52 -2.97
C LEU A 75 13.29 9.99 -2.89
N GLU A 76 14.26 9.48 -2.13
CA GLU A 76 14.39 8.06 -1.85
C GLU A 76 13.39 7.61 -0.78
N ALA A 77 12.55 6.63 -1.11
CA ALA A 77 11.47 6.17 -0.23
C ALA A 77 11.97 5.53 1.05
N SER A 78 13.11 4.85 1.02
CA SER A 78 13.69 4.19 2.21
C SER A 78 14.27 5.17 3.21
N GLU A 79 14.72 6.34 2.74
CA GLU A 79 15.37 7.38 3.54
C GLU A 79 14.41 8.50 3.98
N THR A 80 13.28 8.65 3.28
CA THR A 80 12.33 9.73 3.52
C THR A 80 11.26 9.33 4.53
N ILE A 81 11.19 10.06 5.65
CA ILE A 81 10.19 9.84 6.71
C ILE A 81 8.86 10.52 6.36
N ILE A 82 7.75 9.85 6.67
CA ILE A 82 6.40 10.32 6.30
C ILE A 82 5.94 11.57 7.04
N ASP A 83 6.38 11.78 8.29
CA ASP A 83 5.77 12.73 9.22
C ASP A 83 5.64 14.16 8.68
N PRO A 84 6.67 14.79 8.08
CA PRO A 84 6.54 16.16 7.57
C PRO A 84 5.43 16.29 6.50
N PHE A 85 5.25 15.26 5.70
CA PHE A 85 4.23 15.24 4.63
C PHE A 85 2.83 15.04 5.19
N MET A 86 2.68 14.15 6.18
CA MET A 86 1.38 13.86 6.80
C MET A 86 0.83 15.03 7.62
N GLU A 87 1.67 16.00 7.97
CA GLU A 87 1.28 17.19 8.70
C GLU A 87 0.98 18.41 7.81
N GLN A 88 1.45 18.38 6.56
CA GLN A 88 1.36 19.52 5.65
C GLN A 88 0.39 19.28 4.50
N GLU A 89 0.20 18.04 4.09
CA GLU A 89 -0.61 17.67 2.93
C GLU A 89 -1.92 17.02 3.36
N ASP A 90 -3.00 17.29 2.63
CA ASP A 90 -4.30 16.65 2.85
C ASP A 90 -4.41 15.28 2.17
N TRP A 91 -3.63 15.07 1.11
CA TRP A 91 -3.64 13.85 0.33
C TRP A 91 -2.43 13.71 -0.59
N PHE A 92 -2.17 12.48 -1.04
CA PHE A 92 -1.20 12.14 -2.08
C PHE A 92 -1.71 10.98 -2.93
N SER A 93 -1.11 10.78 -4.13
CA SER A 93 -1.32 9.57 -4.91
C SER A 93 -0.29 8.50 -4.52
N TYR A 94 -0.76 7.26 -4.44
CA TYR A 94 0.08 6.07 -4.34
C TYR A 94 -0.16 5.21 -5.56
N ILE A 95 0.87 5.01 -6.38
CA ILE A 95 0.83 4.17 -7.56
C ILE A 95 1.60 2.90 -7.24
N TYR A 96 0.95 1.77 -7.39
CA TYR A 96 1.49 0.45 -7.18
C TYR A 96 1.39 -0.34 -8.47
N ASP A 97 2.42 -1.09 -8.81
CA ASP A 97 2.56 -1.84 -10.05
C ASP A 97 2.50 -0.93 -11.29
N PHE A 98 3.65 -0.62 -11.90
CA PHE A 98 3.70 0.26 -13.08
C PHE A 98 3.15 -0.40 -14.35
N GLY A 99 2.96 -1.74 -14.35
CA GLY A 99 2.30 -2.47 -15.43
C GLY A 99 0.79 -2.34 -15.37
N ASP A 100 0.18 -2.71 -14.25
CA ASP A 100 -1.26 -2.63 -14.01
C ASP A 100 -1.74 -1.23 -13.63
N TYR A 101 -0.82 -0.40 -13.16
CA TYR A 101 -1.03 1.00 -12.79
C TYR A 101 -2.16 1.20 -11.77
N TRP A 102 -2.07 0.50 -10.64
CA TRP A 102 -3.00 0.67 -9.54
C TRP A 102 -2.82 2.03 -8.87
N GLU A 103 -3.56 3.02 -9.34
CA GLU A 103 -3.54 4.37 -8.79
C GLU A 103 -4.52 4.51 -7.63
N HIS A 104 -4.00 4.99 -6.50
CA HIS A 104 -4.79 5.25 -5.29
C HIS A 104 -4.72 6.71 -4.91
N ARG A 105 -5.82 7.22 -4.39
CA ARG A 105 -5.83 8.44 -3.59
C ARG A 105 -5.73 8.07 -2.12
N VAL A 106 -4.70 8.56 -1.45
CA VAL A 106 -4.55 8.45 0.00
C VAL A 106 -4.86 9.80 0.63
N THR A 107 -5.92 9.87 1.41
CA THR A 107 -6.36 11.08 2.12
C THR A 107 -5.94 10.99 3.57
N ILE A 108 -5.31 12.03 4.10
CA ILE A 108 -4.93 12.17 5.49
C ILE A 108 -6.13 12.77 6.21
N GLU A 109 -6.80 11.99 7.07
CA GLU A 109 -8.05 12.42 7.71
C GLU A 109 -7.82 13.14 9.03
N LYS A 110 -6.82 12.72 9.80
CA LYS A 110 -6.43 13.37 11.05
C LYS A 110 -5.10 12.88 11.62
N VAL A 111 -4.47 13.70 12.43
CA VAL A 111 -3.36 13.35 13.32
C VAL A 111 -3.92 12.87 14.66
N ILE A 112 -3.32 11.82 15.21
CA ILE A 112 -3.67 11.23 16.52
C ILE A 112 -2.43 11.33 17.41
N GLU A 113 -2.51 12.06 18.51
CA GLU A 113 -1.36 12.27 19.40
C GLU A 113 -1.14 11.11 20.40
N ASP A 114 -2.21 10.42 20.76
CA ASP A 114 -2.16 9.35 21.77
C ASP A 114 -2.69 8.03 21.19
N TYR A 115 -1.96 7.47 20.21
CA TYR A 115 -2.25 6.15 19.65
C TYR A 115 -1.56 5.06 20.47
N GLY A 116 -2.35 4.14 21.00
CA GLY A 116 -1.86 3.07 21.87
C GLY A 116 -1.04 1.98 21.15
N PRO A 117 -1.55 1.38 20.06
CA PRO A 117 -0.83 0.34 19.33
C PRO A 117 0.45 0.85 18.67
N SER A 118 1.46 -0.01 18.52
CA SER A 118 2.69 0.31 17.78
C SER A 118 2.72 -0.33 16.38
N TYR A 119 1.55 -0.62 15.83
CA TYR A 119 1.34 -1.26 14.53
C TYR A 119 0.12 -0.64 13.83
N PRO A 120 0.04 -0.74 12.49
CA PRO A 120 -1.10 -0.25 11.73
C PRO A 120 -2.37 -1.05 12.04
N VAL A 121 -3.53 -0.38 11.96
CA VAL A 121 -4.84 -1.01 12.16
C VAL A 121 -5.83 -0.50 11.12
N VAL A 122 -6.48 -1.39 10.39
CA VAL A 122 -7.61 -1.07 9.52
C VAL A 122 -8.88 -0.95 10.35
N LEU A 123 -9.57 0.18 10.22
CA LEU A 123 -10.78 0.49 10.98
C LEU A 123 -12.06 0.13 10.22
N LYS A 124 -12.04 0.33 8.89
CA LYS A 124 -13.23 0.17 8.04
C LYS A 124 -12.80 0.00 6.57
N TYR A 125 -13.62 -0.74 5.81
CA TYR A 125 -13.37 -0.97 4.41
C TYR A 125 -14.67 -1.02 3.59
N LYS A 126 -14.52 -0.99 2.25
CA LYS A 126 -15.56 -1.27 1.28
C LYS A 126 -14.94 -1.86 0.02
N GLY A 127 -15.59 -2.88 -0.52
CA GLY A 127 -15.16 -3.62 -1.73
C GLY A 127 -14.06 -4.63 -1.44
N GLU A 128 -14.04 -5.68 -2.22
CA GLU A 128 -13.04 -6.74 -2.18
C GLU A 128 -11.68 -6.26 -2.69
N THR A 129 -10.64 -7.02 -2.41
CA THR A 129 -9.31 -6.77 -2.98
C THR A 129 -9.30 -7.21 -4.45
N PRO A 130 -8.93 -6.32 -5.40
CA PRO A 130 -8.68 -6.76 -6.77
C PRO A 130 -7.51 -7.75 -6.85
N PHE A 131 -7.54 -8.62 -7.85
CA PHE A 131 -6.41 -9.52 -8.12
C PHE A 131 -5.19 -8.73 -8.57
N GLU A 132 -4.01 -9.03 -8.02
CA GLU A 132 -2.75 -8.56 -8.59
C GLU A 132 -2.58 -9.18 -9.99
N ASP A 133 -1.86 -8.51 -10.88
CA ASP A 133 -1.57 -8.95 -12.26
C ASP A 133 -2.80 -9.16 -13.17
N CYS A 134 -3.97 -8.61 -12.82
CA CYS A 134 -5.16 -8.73 -13.64
C CYS A 134 -5.28 -7.68 -14.76
N GLY A 135 -4.34 -6.73 -14.86
CA GLY A 135 -4.34 -5.66 -15.85
C GLY A 135 -5.02 -4.37 -15.38
N GLY A 136 -5.05 -4.14 -14.05
CA GLY A 136 -5.56 -2.91 -13.44
C GLY A 136 -7.08 -2.85 -13.32
N ILE A 137 -7.60 -1.68 -12.87
CA ILE A 137 -9.01 -1.54 -12.44
C ILE A 137 -10.03 -1.88 -13.54
N TYR A 138 -9.75 -1.56 -14.79
CA TYR A 138 -10.70 -1.83 -15.89
C TYR A 138 -10.75 -3.32 -16.21
N ARG A 139 -9.60 -3.98 -16.28
CA ARG A 139 -9.53 -5.44 -16.51
C ARG A 139 -10.07 -6.23 -15.33
N TYR A 140 -9.95 -5.71 -14.11
CA TYR A 140 -10.61 -6.28 -12.94
C TYR A 140 -12.14 -6.34 -13.11
N TYR A 141 -12.78 -5.30 -13.65
CA TYR A 141 -14.23 -5.33 -13.91
C TYR A 141 -14.57 -6.25 -15.06
N ASP A 142 -13.81 -6.26 -16.16
CA ASP A 142 -14.01 -7.21 -17.27
C ASP A 142 -13.93 -8.63 -16.74
N LEU A 143 -12.94 -8.95 -15.91
CA LEU A 143 -12.77 -10.25 -15.26
C LEU A 143 -14.00 -10.62 -14.42
N GLN A 144 -14.53 -9.69 -13.64
CA GLN A 144 -15.74 -9.95 -12.84
C GLN A 144 -16.97 -10.26 -13.72
N GLU A 145 -17.13 -9.58 -14.86
CA GLU A 145 -18.24 -9.86 -15.79
C GLU A 145 -18.04 -11.22 -16.47
N ILE A 146 -16.83 -11.57 -16.90
CA ILE A 146 -16.49 -12.89 -17.45
C ILE A 146 -16.83 -13.99 -16.45
N LEU A 147 -16.46 -13.83 -15.18
CA LEU A 147 -16.71 -14.82 -14.14
C LEU A 147 -18.20 -14.99 -13.78
N LYS A 148 -19.03 -13.97 -14.03
CA LYS A 148 -20.49 -14.04 -13.82
C LYS A 148 -21.22 -14.77 -14.94
N ASP A 149 -20.66 -14.86 -16.13
CA ASP A 149 -21.29 -15.48 -17.30
C ASP A 149 -20.62 -16.82 -17.67
N PRO A 150 -21.18 -17.97 -17.25
CA PRO A 150 -20.64 -19.28 -17.61
C PRO A 150 -20.63 -19.59 -19.11
N SER A 151 -21.36 -18.80 -19.92
CA SER A 151 -21.38 -18.95 -21.39
C SER A 151 -20.31 -18.13 -22.09
N HIS A 152 -19.58 -17.27 -21.37
CA HIS A 152 -18.54 -16.46 -21.95
C HIS A 152 -17.35 -17.30 -22.43
N PRO A 153 -16.82 -17.07 -23.65
CA PRO A 153 -15.76 -17.90 -24.23
C PRO A 153 -14.51 -18.03 -23.35
N GLU A 154 -14.18 -17.00 -22.55
CA GLU A 154 -13.03 -16.98 -21.66
C GLU A 154 -13.36 -17.43 -20.21
N HIS A 155 -14.61 -17.79 -19.90
CA HIS A 155 -15.04 -18.08 -18.53
C HIS A 155 -14.17 -19.14 -17.85
N GLU A 156 -13.99 -20.32 -18.46
CA GLU A 156 -13.20 -21.40 -17.86
C GLU A 156 -11.73 -21.05 -17.69
N ASN A 157 -11.15 -20.32 -18.66
CA ASN A 157 -9.76 -19.87 -18.57
C ASN A 157 -9.56 -18.86 -17.44
N MET A 158 -10.45 -17.87 -17.33
CA MET A 158 -10.35 -16.83 -16.29
C MET A 158 -10.67 -17.41 -14.91
N LYS A 159 -11.58 -18.33 -14.81
CA LYS A 159 -11.88 -19.07 -13.58
C LYS A 159 -10.65 -19.85 -13.09
N ALA A 160 -10.02 -20.64 -13.98
CA ALA A 160 -8.80 -21.37 -13.66
C ALA A 160 -7.65 -20.43 -13.24
N TRP A 161 -7.53 -19.27 -13.92
CA TRP A 161 -6.54 -18.25 -13.57
C TRP A 161 -6.80 -17.70 -12.16
N THR A 162 -8.05 -17.36 -11.81
CA THR A 162 -8.40 -16.84 -10.48
C THR A 162 -8.21 -17.88 -9.37
N GLU A 163 -8.47 -19.17 -9.62
CA GLU A 163 -8.24 -20.25 -8.65
C GLU A 163 -6.74 -20.41 -8.30
N GLY A 164 -5.84 -20.08 -9.23
CA GLY A 164 -4.39 -20.07 -9.01
C GLY A 164 -3.86 -18.82 -8.29
N HIS A 165 -4.66 -17.78 -8.17
CA HIS A 165 -4.29 -16.51 -7.53
C HIS A 165 -4.93 -16.42 -6.16
N PHE A 166 -4.15 -15.91 -5.20
CA PHE A 166 -4.65 -15.66 -3.85
C PHE A 166 -5.71 -14.57 -3.89
N THR A 167 -6.99 -14.96 -3.97
CA THR A 167 -8.09 -14.09 -3.61
C THR A 167 -8.74 -14.62 -2.37
N ARG A 168 -8.74 -13.81 -1.37
CA ARG A 168 -9.59 -13.99 -0.21
C ARG A 168 -10.60 -12.86 -0.22
N ASP A 169 -11.83 -13.17 0.16
CA ASP A 169 -12.73 -12.13 0.63
C ASP A 169 -11.96 -11.27 1.63
N TYR A 170 -12.11 -9.96 1.55
CA TYR A 170 -11.38 -9.06 2.43
C TYR A 170 -11.81 -9.26 3.89
N ASP A 171 -11.04 -10.02 4.65
CA ASP A 171 -11.28 -10.23 6.09
C ASP A 171 -10.51 -9.22 6.94
N LEU A 172 -11.27 -8.33 7.60
CA LEU A 172 -10.72 -7.26 8.43
C LEU A 172 -9.86 -7.78 9.59
N ASN A 173 -10.22 -8.92 10.18
CA ASN A 173 -9.49 -9.49 11.31
C ASN A 173 -8.17 -10.11 10.82
N GLU A 174 -8.20 -10.86 9.73
CA GLU A 174 -6.99 -11.47 9.15
C GLU A 174 -6.00 -10.39 8.71
N VAL A 175 -6.47 -9.31 8.05
CA VAL A 175 -5.64 -8.18 7.66
C VAL A 175 -4.99 -7.52 8.88
N ASN A 176 -5.76 -7.23 9.92
CA ASN A 176 -5.24 -6.61 11.13
C ASN A 176 -4.24 -7.50 11.89
N GLU A 177 -4.46 -8.81 11.97
CA GLU A 177 -3.49 -9.74 12.55
C GLU A 177 -2.22 -9.85 11.70
N SER A 178 -2.33 -9.77 10.36
CA SER A 178 -1.17 -9.73 9.47
C SER A 178 -0.34 -8.46 9.68
N LEU A 179 -0.97 -7.29 9.68
CA LEU A 179 -0.30 -6.00 9.92
C LEU A 179 0.43 -5.97 11.28
N LYS A 180 -0.20 -6.54 12.32
CA LYS A 180 0.40 -6.66 13.64
C LYS A 180 1.63 -7.56 13.63
N ARG A 181 1.58 -8.74 12.97
CA ARG A 181 2.72 -9.65 12.84
C ARG A 181 3.88 -8.98 12.12
N MET A 182 3.64 -8.33 10.98
CA MET A 182 4.66 -7.61 10.20
C MET A 182 5.40 -6.56 11.04
N ALA A 183 4.68 -5.82 11.88
CA ALA A 183 5.27 -4.82 12.77
C ALA A 183 6.11 -5.43 13.90
N LEU A 184 5.71 -6.60 14.42
CA LEU A 184 6.44 -7.32 15.48
C LEU A 184 7.70 -7.99 14.97
N GLU A 185 7.68 -8.54 13.76
CA GLU A 185 8.84 -9.15 13.12
C GLU A 185 9.93 -8.12 12.83
N LYS A 186 9.57 -6.93 12.35
CA LYS A 186 10.52 -5.81 12.18
C LYS A 186 11.19 -5.37 13.49
N LYS A 187 10.51 -5.46 14.62
CA LYS A 187 11.13 -5.16 15.92
C LYS A 187 12.19 -6.20 16.34
N LYS A 188 12.04 -7.46 15.92
CA LYS A 188 12.99 -8.54 16.22
C LYS A 188 14.20 -8.52 15.31
N SER A 189 14.07 -8.02 14.08
CA SER A 189 15.15 -7.96 13.08
C SER A 189 16.01 -6.69 13.14
N LYS A 190 15.77 -5.76 14.07
CA LYS A 190 16.74 -4.68 14.35
C LYS A 190 18.00 -5.33 14.91
N PRO A 191 19.19 -5.12 14.30
CA PRO A 191 20.44 -5.62 14.88
C PRO A 191 20.58 -5.07 16.30
N MET A 192 20.95 -5.91 17.26
CA MET A 192 21.52 -5.43 18.52
C MET A 192 22.68 -4.54 18.13
N LEU A 193 22.59 -3.26 18.46
CA LEU A 193 23.68 -2.32 18.30
C LEU A 193 24.92 -2.94 18.97
N GLN A 194 25.98 -3.10 18.17
CA GLN A 194 27.34 -3.39 18.63
C GLN A 194 27.80 -2.28 19.57
N ASN A 195 27.46 -2.39 20.84
CA ASN A 195 28.08 -1.66 21.91
C ASN A 195 28.58 -2.67 22.93
N GLU A 196 29.62 -3.41 22.57
CA GLU A 196 30.49 -4.13 23.50
C GLU A 196 31.65 -4.78 22.73
N ILE A 197 32.56 -3.97 22.20
CA ILE A 197 33.93 -4.37 21.92
C ILE A 197 34.78 -3.08 21.96
N TYR A 198 35.17 -2.64 23.15
CA TYR A 198 36.39 -1.90 23.45
C TYR A 198 36.45 -1.69 24.96
N GLU A 199 36.75 -2.76 25.68
CA GLU A 199 37.47 -2.73 26.97
C GLU A 199 38.37 -3.99 27.00
N GLU A 200 39.59 -3.83 26.53
CA GLU A 200 40.80 -4.42 27.09
C GLU A 200 42.00 -3.67 26.50
#